data_4f4e56e0cf97ab74497ce6b05b8b1483
#
_entry.id   4f4e56e0cf97ab74497ce6b05b8b1483
#
_cell.length_a   1.000
_cell.length_b   1.000
_cell.length_c   1.000
_cell.angle_alpha   90.00
_cell.angle_beta   90.00
_cell.angle_gamma   90.00
#
_symmetry.space_group_name_H-M   'P 1'
#
loop_
_entity.id
_entity.type
_entity.pdbx_description
1 polymer ?
#
loop_
_entity_poly.entity_id
_entity_poly.type
_entity_poly.pdbx_seq_one_letter_code
_entity_poly.pdbx_strand_id
1 'polypeptide(L)'
;MSGHGIRFVVLEDHPPGSAAHVAVDLGGDRGRVVEGWQRPSPGTEVVCIGAVRDAQDAAAAVLCAVGGARLVVEASGSRETIDRLCDDLRRLGDLDHRVGGPDGPALTEEERSLLALLLGGATLGRCARELHISRRTADRRLATARAALGAQTTSEAVAAAARIGIKPIRTVD
;
A
#
# COMPACT_ATOMS: atom_id res chain seq x y z
N MET A 1 0.53 -27.77 7.43
CA MET A 1 0.24 -26.78 6.37
C MET A 1 0.60 -25.41 6.91
N SER A 2 1.79 -24.94 6.55
CA SER A 2 2.30 -23.66 7.03
C SER A 2 1.58 -22.55 6.26
N GLY A 3 0.71 -21.81 6.95
CA GLY A 3 0.10 -20.61 6.39
C GLY A 3 1.20 -19.60 6.06
N HIS A 4 1.44 -19.37 4.78
CA HIS A 4 2.23 -18.26 4.31
C HIS A 4 1.40 -16.99 4.50
N GLY A 5 1.38 -16.50 5.75
CA GLY A 5 0.80 -15.20 6.06
C GLY A 5 1.80 -14.10 5.73
N ILE A 6 1.29 -12.91 5.35
CA ILE A 6 2.09 -11.70 5.18
C ILE A 6 3.00 -11.53 6.39
N ARG A 7 4.28 -11.35 6.14
CA ARG A 7 5.31 -11.23 7.17
C ARG A 7 5.79 -9.81 7.35
N PHE A 8 5.75 -9.04 6.27
CA PHE A 8 6.21 -7.66 6.24
C PHE A 8 5.16 -6.76 5.61
N VAL A 9 4.93 -5.60 6.20
CA VAL A 9 4.06 -4.55 5.65
C VAL A 9 4.86 -3.27 5.57
N VAL A 10 4.91 -2.67 4.39
CA VAL A 10 5.51 -1.35 4.17
C VAL A 10 4.40 -0.38 3.84
N LEU A 11 4.28 0.67 4.64
CA LEU A 11 3.31 1.75 4.53
C LEU A 11 4.02 3.01 4.02
N GLU A 12 3.72 3.42 2.79
CA GLU A 12 4.25 4.63 2.17
C GLU A 12 3.13 5.69 2.09
N ASP A 13 3.40 6.92 2.49
CA ASP A 13 2.44 8.04 2.49
C ASP A 13 1.16 7.80 3.33
N HIS A 14 1.30 7.10 4.45
CA HIS A 14 0.21 6.83 5.36
C HIS A 14 0.11 7.87 6.49
N PRO A 15 -1.10 8.13 7.05
CA PRO A 15 -1.23 8.96 8.22
C PRO A 15 -0.42 8.42 9.41
N PRO A 16 0.12 9.31 10.27
CA PRO A 16 0.79 8.90 11.49
C PRO A 16 -0.08 7.97 12.35
N GLY A 17 0.49 6.88 12.85
CA GLY A 17 -0.21 5.90 13.69
C GLY A 17 -0.90 4.76 12.93
N SER A 18 -0.90 4.78 11.60
CA SER A 18 -1.45 3.68 10.79
C SER A 18 -0.74 2.35 11.05
N ALA A 19 0.56 2.40 11.31
CA ALA A 19 1.38 1.23 11.58
C ALA A 19 0.93 0.46 12.83
N ALA A 20 0.46 1.15 13.87
CA ALA A 20 0.02 0.51 15.10
C ALA A 20 -1.19 -0.41 14.89
N HIS A 21 -2.17 0.02 14.11
CA HIS A 21 -3.34 -0.81 13.78
C HIS A 21 -2.95 -2.03 12.94
N VAL A 22 -2.12 -1.82 11.92
CA VAL A 22 -1.63 -2.90 11.06
C VAL A 22 -0.80 -3.91 11.84
N ALA A 23 -0.01 -3.45 12.82
CA ALA A 23 0.83 -4.32 13.63
C ALA A 23 0.02 -5.23 14.56
N VAL A 24 -1.10 -4.74 15.09
CA VAL A 24 -2.02 -5.56 15.89
C VAL A 24 -2.61 -6.68 15.03
N ASP A 25 -3.06 -6.36 13.83
CA ASP A 25 -3.60 -7.36 12.90
C ASP A 25 -2.52 -8.37 12.47
N LEU A 26 -1.30 -7.90 12.20
CA LEU A 26 -0.18 -8.74 11.80
C LEU A 26 0.29 -9.65 12.95
N GLY A 27 0.26 -9.17 14.19
CA GLY A 27 0.70 -9.91 15.38
C GLY A 27 -0.29 -10.99 15.83
N GLY A 28 -1.58 -10.80 15.56
CA GLY A 28 -2.63 -11.67 16.08
C GLY A 28 -2.59 -11.78 17.63
N ASP A 29 -3.13 -12.88 18.17
CA ASP A 29 -3.23 -13.07 19.63
C ASP A 29 -1.90 -13.32 20.35
N ARG A 30 -0.82 -13.59 19.64
CA ARG A 30 0.48 -14.02 20.20
C ARG A 30 1.66 -13.10 19.91
N GLY A 31 1.53 -12.21 18.95
CA GLY A 31 2.60 -11.31 18.54
C GLY A 31 2.76 -10.13 19.49
N ARG A 32 3.94 -10.00 20.11
CA ARG A 32 4.29 -8.79 20.88
C ARG A 32 4.65 -7.67 19.92
N VAL A 33 3.92 -6.57 19.97
CA VAL A 33 4.24 -5.36 19.22
C VAL A 33 5.29 -4.54 19.98
N VAL A 34 6.36 -4.15 19.30
CA VAL A 34 7.44 -3.32 19.85
C VAL A 34 7.75 -2.16 18.90
N GLU A 35 8.02 -0.99 19.46
CA GLU A 35 8.48 0.16 18.69
C GLU A 35 10.00 0.09 18.47
N GLY A 36 10.42 0.45 17.27
CA GLY A 36 11.80 0.42 16.83
C GLY A 36 12.27 -0.95 16.34
N TRP A 37 13.51 -0.99 15.86
CA TRP A 37 14.13 -2.17 15.26
C TRP A 37 14.82 -3.01 16.34
N GLN A 38 14.07 -3.97 16.90
CA GLN A 38 14.59 -4.87 17.94
C GLN A 38 14.66 -6.29 17.41
N ARG A 39 15.82 -6.94 17.58
CA ARG A 39 15.96 -8.35 17.24
C ARG A 39 15.16 -9.21 18.23
N PRO A 40 14.26 -10.08 17.76
CA PRO A 40 13.51 -10.96 18.67
C PRO A 40 14.43 -11.94 19.38
N SER A 41 14.06 -12.29 20.61
CA SER A 41 14.66 -13.42 21.30
C SER A 41 14.17 -14.75 20.70
N PRO A 42 14.99 -15.82 20.73
CA PRO A 42 14.55 -17.13 20.23
C PRO A 42 13.21 -17.57 20.82
N GLY A 43 12.29 -18.00 19.98
CA GLY A 43 10.96 -18.48 20.39
C GLY A 43 9.93 -17.39 20.69
N THR A 44 10.25 -16.10 20.47
CA THR A 44 9.31 -15.00 20.67
C THR A 44 8.82 -14.49 19.32
N GLU A 45 7.50 -14.46 19.10
CA GLU A 45 6.91 -13.76 17.95
C GLU A 45 6.84 -12.26 18.23
N VAL A 46 7.59 -11.47 17.48
CA VAL A 46 7.66 -10.02 17.63
C VAL A 46 7.25 -9.35 16.33
N VAL A 47 6.42 -8.32 16.44
CA VAL A 47 6.11 -7.37 15.37
C VAL A 47 6.81 -6.07 15.71
N CYS A 48 7.81 -5.68 14.92
CA CYS A 48 8.49 -4.41 15.05
C CYS A 48 7.78 -3.35 14.22
N ILE A 49 7.52 -2.19 14.81
CA ILE A 49 7.03 -0.99 14.11
C ILE A 49 8.15 0.03 14.09
N GLY A 50 8.42 0.60 12.94
CA GLY A 50 9.41 1.68 12.85
C GLY A 50 9.34 2.48 11.57
N ALA A 51 9.90 3.69 11.62
CA ALA A 51 10.03 4.54 10.45
C ALA A 51 11.34 4.22 9.72
N VAL A 52 11.28 4.25 8.39
CA VAL A 52 12.45 4.19 7.50
C VAL A 52 12.53 5.49 6.72
N ARG A 53 13.51 6.31 7.07
CA ARG A 53 13.78 7.63 6.50
C ARG A 53 15.00 7.65 5.60
N ASP A 54 15.93 6.73 5.86
CA ASP A 54 17.22 6.63 5.18
C ASP A 54 17.71 5.17 5.08
N ALA A 55 18.87 4.99 4.46
CA ALA A 55 19.48 3.69 4.27
C ALA A 55 19.89 3.00 5.58
N GLN A 56 20.18 3.75 6.64
CA GLN A 56 20.54 3.20 7.94
C GLN A 56 19.32 2.60 8.63
N ASP A 57 18.20 3.32 8.64
CA ASP A 57 16.91 2.82 9.12
C ASP A 57 16.50 1.55 8.35
N ALA A 58 16.66 1.55 7.01
CA ALA A 58 16.36 0.40 6.15
C ALA A 58 17.21 -0.83 6.51
N ALA A 59 18.50 -0.64 6.70
CA ALA A 59 19.42 -1.73 7.10
C ALA A 59 19.04 -2.31 8.47
N ALA A 60 18.68 -1.46 9.44
CA ALA A 60 18.23 -1.89 10.76
C ALA A 60 16.92 -2.71 10.68
N ALA A 61 15.97 -2.30 9.86
CA ALA A 61 14.73 -3.05 9.61
C ALA A 61 15.03 -4.44 9.01
N VAL A 62 15.87 -4.52 7.98
CA VAL A 62 16.26 -5.78 7.35
C VAL A 62 16.94 -6.72 8.35
N LEU A 63 17.82 -6.21 9.22
CA LEU A 63 18.47 -7.02 10.26
C LEU A 63 17.46 -7.58 11.27
N CYS A 64 16.41 -6.83 11.60
CA CYS A 64 15.30 -7.34 12.41
C CYS A 64 14.54 -8.46 11.70
N ALA A 65 14.25 -8.28 10.41
CA ALA A 65 13.57 -9.29 9.58
C ALA A 65 14.37 -10.59 9.49
N VAL A 66 15.70 -10.50 9.29
CA VAL A 66 16.62 -11.64 9.30
C VAL A 66 16.60 -12.34 10.67
N GLY A 67 16.48 -11.58 11.76
CA GLY A 67 16.33 -12.11 13.12
C GLY A 67 14.99 -12.82 13.40
N GLY A 68 14.07 -12.83 12.45
CA GLY A 68 12.78 -13.51 12.57
C GLY A 68 11.59 -12.61 12.96
N ALA A 69 11.78 -11.29 13.10
CA ALA A 69 10.70 -10.37 13.37
C ALA A 69 9.73 -10.26 12.18
N ARG A 70 8.45 -10.03 12.46
CA ARG A 70 7.51 -9.44 11.52
C ARG A 70 7.69 -7.92 11.55
N LEU A 71 7.51 -7.24 10.44
CA LEU A 71 7.72 -5.80 10.38
C LEU A 71 6.49 -5.06 9.87
N VAL A 72 6.23 -3.90 10.49
CA VAL A 72 5.41 -2.84 9.93
C VAL A 72 6.27 -1.60 9.82
N VAL A 73 6.53 -1.18 8.60
CA VAL A 73 7.44 -0.10 8.27
C VAL A 73 6.65 1.13 7.81
N GLU A 74 6.86 2.28 8.44
CA GLU A 74 6.42 3.58 7.92
C GLU A 74 7.55 4.15 7.05
N ALA A 75 7.38 4.06 5.72
CA ALA A 75 8.39 4.46 4.76
C ALA A 75 8.20 5.93 4.36
N SER A 76 9.19 6.77 4.67
CA SER A 76 9.24 8.19 4.31
C SER A 76 10.59 8.61 3.70
N GLY A 77 11.43 7.64 3.37
CA GLY A 77 12.73 7.85 2.74
C GLY A 77 12.65 8.15 1.24
N SER A 78 13.82 8.23 0.60
CA SER A 78 13.89 8.35 -0.86
C SER A 78 13.29 7.11 -1.55
N ARG A 79 12.80 7.29 -2.77
CA ARG A 79 12.26 6.18 -3.58
C ARG A 79 13.24 5.01 -3.71
N GLU A 80 14.51 5.33 -3.94
CA GLU A 80 15.58 4.33 -4.03
C GLU A 80 15.73 3.53 -2.73
N THR A 81 15.66 4.20 -1.57
CA THR A 81 15.72 3.54 -0.25
C THR A 81 14.53 2.61 -0.05
N ILE A 82 13.33 3.06 -0.40
CA ILE A 82 12.09 2.26 -0.25
C ILE A 82 12.10 1.06 -1.18
N ASP A 83 12.46 1.23 -2.45
CA ASP A 83 12.51 0.15 -3.44
C ASP A 83 13.53 -0.92 -3.01
N ARG A 84 14.72 -0.52 -2.55
CA ARG A 84 15.75 -1.43 -2.05
C ARG A 84 15.30 -2.20 -0.80
N LEU A 85 14.67 -1.51 0.15
CA LEU A 85 14.09 -2.14 1.34
C LEU A 85 13.06 -3.20 0.95
N CYS A 86 12.14 -2.86 0.06
CA CYS A 86 11.10 -3.77 -0.41
C CYS A 86 11.70 -5.02 -1.09
N ASP A 87 12.75 -4.84 -1.90
CA ASP A 87 13.43 -5.94 -2.57
C ASP A 87 14.14 -6.88 -1.56
N ASP A 88 14.79 -6.32 -0.56
CA ASP A 88 15.45 -7.11 0.50
C ASP A 88 14.42 -7.87 1.35
N LEU A 89 13.29 -7.24 1.72
CA LEU A 89 12.23 -7.90 2.47
C LEU A 89 11.54 -9.00 1.67
N ARG A 90 11.30 -8.82 0.35
CA ARG A 90 10.73 -9.87 -0.53
C ARG A 90 11.60 -11.12 -0.59
N ARG A 91 12.91 -10.99 -0.47
CA ARG A 91 13.84 -12.15 -0.41
C ARG A 91 13.73 -12.93 0.91
N LEU A 92 13.24 -12.28 1.97
CA LEU A 92 13.11 -12.87 3.30
C LEU A 92 11.71 -13.43 3.60
N GLY A 93 10.69 -13.00 2.87
CA GLY A 93 9.30 -13.46 3.07
C GLY A 93 8.26 -12.64 2.31
N ASP A 94 7.00 -12.92 2.59
CA ASP A 94 5.88 -12.26 1.96
C ASP A 94 5.76 -10.79 2.42
N LEU A 95 5.76 -9.89 1.45
CA LEU A 95 5.67 -8.45 1.63
C LEU A 95 4.35 -7.90 1.08
N ASP A 96 3.63 -7.13 1.89
CA ASP A 96 2.54 -6.26 1.48
C ASP A 96 3.03 -4.81 1.48
N HIS A 97 3.17 -4.21 0.30
CA HIS A 97 3.55 -2.81 0.14
C HIS A 97 2.30 -1.98 -0.16
N ARG A 98 1.92 -1.12 0.78
CA ARG A 98 0.75 -0.25 0.70
C ARG A 98 1.18 1.20 0.52
N VAL A 99 0.63 1.86 -0.48
CA VAL A 99 0.86 3.28 -0.74
C VAL A 99 -0.45 4.03 -0.50
N GLY A 100 -0.43 5.02 0.39
CA GLY A 100 -1.55 5.93 0.59
C GLY A 100 -2.66 5.51 1.57
N GLY A 101 -2.37 5.15 2.81
CA GLY A 101 -3.33 4.95 3.92
C GLY A 101 -3.90 3.53 4.06
N PRO A 102 -4.39 3.13 5.25
CA PRO A 102 -4.91 1.78 5.52
C PRO A 102 -6.11 1.41 4.64
N ASP A 103 -6.84 2.42 4.15
CA ASP A 103 -7.96 2.24 3.21
C ASP A 103 -7.59 2.73 1.79
N GLY A 104 -6.34 3.11 1.55
CA GLY A 104 -5.96 3.90 0.39
C GLY A 104 -6.58 5.31 0.47
N PRO A 105 -6.40 6.18 -0.55
CA PRO A 105 -7.18 7.40 -0.64
C PRO A 105 -8.66 7.04 -0.58
N ALA A 106 -9.47 7.85 0.12
CA ALA A 106 -10.90 7.61 0.34
C ALA A 106 -11.68 7.65 -0.99
N LEU A 107 -11.46 6.62 -1.81
CA LEU A 107 -12.16 6.38 -3.07
C LEU A 107 -13.40 5.55 -2.81
N THR A 108 -14.52 6.02 -3.29
CA THR A 108 -15.76 5.23 -3.33
C THR A 108 -15.61 4.06 -4.32
N GLU A 109 -16.45 3.04 -4.19
CA GLU A 109 -16.44 1.90 -5.12
C GLU A 109 -16.66 2.34 -6.57
N GLU A 110 -17.52 3.36 -6.78
CA GLU A 110 -17.74 3.91 -8.11
C GLU A 110 -16.51 4.65 -8.68
N GLU A 111 -15.76 5.33 -7.84
CA GLU A 111 -14.50 5.99 -8.24
C GLU A 111 -13.40 4.95 -8.54
N ARG A 112 -13.34 3.87 -7.74
CA ARG A 112 -12.45 2.73 -8.03
C ARG A 112 -12.77 2.07 -9.36
N SER A 113 -14.05 1.81 -9.62
CA SER A 113 -14.52 1.24 -10.89
C SER A 113 -14.20 2.14 -12.08
N LEU A 114 -14.40 3.45 -11.93
CA LEU A 114 -14.05 4.44 -12.96
C LEU A 114 -12.54 4.41 -13.27
N LEU A 115 -11.70 4.43 -12.25
CA LEU A 115 -10.24 4.36 -12.39
C LEU A 115 -9.78 3.03 -13.00
N ALA A 116 -10.42 1.92 -12.64
CA ALA A 116 -10.13 0.60 -13.20
C ALA A 116 -10.41 0.52 -14.71
N LEU A 117 -11.50 1.14 -15.18
CA LEU A 117 -11.82 1.26 -16.60
C LEU A 117 -10.82 2.16 -17.34
N LEU A 118 -10.45 3.31 -16.76
CA LEU A 118 -9.44 4.20 -17.32
C LEU A 118 -8.07 3.52 -17.41
N LEU A 119 -7.67 2.74 -16.39
CA LEU A 119 -6.47 1.90 -16.41
C LEU A 119 -6.52 0.86 -17.52
N GLY A 120 -7.71 0.33 -17.85
CA GLY A 120 -7.94 -0.58 -18.97
C GLY A 120 -7.86 0.08 -20.35
N GLY A 121 -7.64 1.41 -20.41
CA GLY A 121 -7.55 2.17 -21.65
C GLY A 121 -8.88 2.74 -22.16
N ALA A 122 -9.95 2.65 -21.37
CA ALA A 122 -11.24 3.22 -21.74
C ALA A 122 -11.19 4.76 -21.70
N THR A 123 -11.89 5.41 -22.63
CA THR A 123 -12.13 6.85 -22.55
C THR A 123 -13.17 7.17 -21.47
N LEU A 124 -13.15 8.38 -20.92
CA LEU A 124 -14.13 8.77 -19.89
C LEU A 124 -15.59 8.66 -20.38
N GLY A 125 -15.84 8.91 -21.68
CA GLY A 125 -17.16 8.70 -22.29
C GLY A 125 -17.57 7.23 -22.33
N ARG A 126 -16.63 6.32 -22.54
CA ARG A 126 -16.87 4.87 -22.46
C ARG A 126 -17.10 4.44 -21.01
N CYS A 127 -16.30 4.93 -20.07
CA CYS A 127 -16.51 4.67 -18.65
C CYS A 127 -17.92 5.08 -18.19
N ALA A 128 -18.39 6.26 -18.61
CA ALA A 128 -19.73 6.71 -18.27
C ALA A 128 -20.83 5.74 -18.77
N ARG A 129 -20.70 5.20 -19.99
CA ARG A 129 -21.62 4.19 -20.53
C ARG A 129 -21.56 2.87 -19.78
N GLU A 130 -20.36 2.37 -19.53
CA GLU A 130 -20.15 1.10 -18.79
C GLU A 130 -20.70 1.16 -17.36
N LEU A 131 -20.56 2.31 -16.71
CA LEU A 131 -21.07 2.54 -15.36
C LEU A 131 -22.53 3.02 -15.32
N HIS A 132 -23.20 3.12 -16.46
CA HIS A 132 -24.58 3.61 -16.58
C HIS A 132 -24.82 4.97 -15.93
N ILE A 133 -23.87 5.88 -16.06
CA ILE A 133 -23.94 7.25 -15.53
C ILE A 133 -23.80 8.30 -16.64
N SER A 134 -24.23 9.53 -16.35
CA SER A 134 -24.01 10.62 -17.28
C SER A 134 -22.53 11.00 -17.38
N ARG A 135 -22.12 11.55 -18.53
CA ARG A 135 -20.77 12.09 -18.73
C ARG A 135 -20.38 13.11 -17.64
N ARG A 136 -21.31 13.99 -17.26
CA ARG A 136 -21.13 14.99 -16.20
C ARG A 136 -20.85 14.31 -14.83
N THR A 137 -21.55 13.21 -14.56
CA THR A 137 -21.31 12.44 -13.31
C THR A 137 -19.95 11.79 -13.32
N ALA A 138 -19.51 11.22 -14.45
CA ALA A 138 -18.19 10.65 -14.60
C ALA A 138 -17.08 11.70 -14.45
N ASP A 139 -17.25 12.89 -15.06
CA ASP A 139 -16.30 14.00 -14.89
C ASP A 139 -16.19 14.43 -13.43
N ARG A 140 -17.30 14.56 -12.71
CA ARG A 140 -17.30 14.91 -11.28
C ARG A 140 -16.62 13.85 -10.43
N ARG A 141 -16.93 12.57 -10.65
CA ARG A 141 -16.29 11.45 -9.92
C ARG A 141 -14.78 11.40 -10.18
N LEU A 142 -14.35 11.61 -11.42
CA LEU A 142 -12.94 11.68 -11.75
C LEU A 142 -12.25 12.85 -11.04
N ALA A 143 -12.89 14.01 -10.96
CA ALA A 143 -12.35 15.15 -10.23
C ALA A 143 -12.19 14.85 -8.72
N THR A 144 -13.18 14.20 -8.10
CA THR A 144 -13.11 13.76 -6.70
C THR A 144 -12.01 12.72 -6.50
N ALA A 145 -11.92 11.72 -7.37
CA ALA A 145 -10.88 10.69 -7.33
C ALA A 145 -9.48 11.29 -7.49
N ARG A 146 -9.30 12.28 -8.39
CA ARG A 146 -8.04 13.02 -8.54
C ARG A 146 -7.66 13.75 -7.27
N ALA A 147 -8.60 14.44 -6.64
CA ALA A 147 -8.36 15.14 -5.37
C ALA A 147 -7.96 14.16 -4.26
N ALA A 148 -8.65 13.03 -4.13
CA ALA A 148 -8.35 11.99 -3.16
C ALA A 148 -6.95 11.36 -3.39
N LEU A 149 -6.52 11.23 -4.64
CA LEU A 149 -5.21 10.69 -5.03
C LEU A 149 -4.08 11.74 -5.02
N GLY A 150 -4.37 13.01 -4.76
CA GLY A 150 -3.41 14.10 -4.88
C GLY A 150 -2.92 14.35 -6.31
N ALA A 151 -3.68 13.90 -7.31
CA ALA A 151 -3.32 13.97 -8.73
C ALA A 151 -3.82 15.26 -9.40
N GLN A 152 -2.96 15.91 -10.16
CA GLN A 152 -3.31 17.12 -10.92
C GLN A 152 -3.94 16.77 -12.27
N THR A 153 -3.57 15.64 -12.86
CA THR A 153 -4.02 15.19 -14.17
C THR A 153 -4.70 13.81 -14.09
N THR A 154 -5.47 13.47 -15.12
CA THR A 154 -6.07 12.13 -15.24
C THR A 154 -4.99 11.04 -15.35
N SER A 155 -3.92 11.31 -16.08
CA SER A 155 -2.79 10.38 -16.23
C SER A 155 -2.10 10.09 -14.89
N GLU A 156 -1.91 11.11 -14.05
CA GLU A 156 -1.38 10.96 -12.69
C GLU A 156 -2.33 10.14 -11.81
N ALA A 157 -3.65 10.40 -11.90
CA ALA A 157 -4.64 9.63 -11.14
C ALA A 157 -4.65 8.15 -11.54
N VAL A 158 -4.56 7.86 -12.84
CA VAL A 158 -4.47 6.50 -13.36
C VAL A 158 -3.18 5.81 -12.89
N ALA A 159 -2.04 6.50 -12.93
CA ALA A 159 -0.78 5.98 -12.41
C ALA A 159 -0.82 5.75 -10.89
N ALA A 160 -1.43 6.67 -10.13
CA ALA A 160 -1.63 6.52 -8.70
C ALA A 160 -2.57 5.34 -8.38
N ALA A 161 -3.65 5.18 -9.14
CA ALA A 161 -4.58 4.06 -9.00
C ALA A 161 -3.89 2.70 -9.20
N ALA A 162 -3.00 2.59 -10.19
CA ALA A 162 -2.20 1.38 -10.41
C ALA A 162 -1.28 1.10 -9.21
N ARG A 163 -0.65 2.12 -8.63
CA ARG A 163 0.25 1.98 -7.47
C ARG A 163 -0.49 1.49 -6.21
N ILE A 164 -1.73 1.91 -6.00
CA ILE A 164 -2.56 1.46 -4.87
C ILE A 164 -3.27 0.13 -5.13
N GLY A 165 -2.91 -0.57 -6.22
CA GLY A 165 -3.38 -1.92 -6.51
C GLY A 165 -4.74 -2.03 -7.21
N ILE A 166 -5.28 -0.94 -7.76
CA ILE A 166 -6.48 -1.01 -8.61
C ILE A 166 -6.11 -1.77 -9.89
N LYS A 167 -6.85 -2.85 -10.16
CA LYS A 167 -6.63 -3.68 -11.35
C LYS A 167 -7.37 -3.12 -12.55
N PRO A 168 -6.76 -3.12 -13.76
CA PRO A 168 -7.42 -2.64 -14.96
C PRO A 168 -8.59 -3.54 -15.35
N ILE A 169 -9.73 -2.91 -15.68
CA ILE A 169 -10.87 -3.57 -16.32
C ILE A 169 -10.78 -3.28 -17.81
N ARG A 170 -10.54 -4.33 -18.61
CA ARG A 170 -10.57 -4.23 -20.07
C ARG A 170 -11.99 -4.43 -20.56
N THR A 171 -12.54 -3.43 -21.22
CA THR A 171 -13.82 -3.56 -21.93
C THR A 171 -13.54 -4.19 -23.30
N VAL A 172 -14.09 -5.36 -23.53
CA VAL A 172 -14.05 -6.01 -24.85
C VAL A 172 -15.00 -5.24 -25.79
N ASP A 173 -14.54 -4.94 -27.00
CA ASP A 173 -15.36 -4.38 -28.07
C ASP A 173 -16.35 -5.41 -28.58
#